data_d1101792fae500ef7864593a9c3e4590
#
_entry.id   d1101792fae500ef7864593a9c3e4590
#
_cell.length_a   1.000
_cell.length_b   1.000
_cell.length_c   1.000
_cell.angle_alpha   90.00
_cell.angle_beta   90.00
_cell.angle_gamma   90.00
#
_symmetry.space_group_name_H-M   'P 1'
#
loop_
_entity.id
_entity.type
_entity.pdbx_description
1 polymer ?
#
loop_
_entity_poly.entity_id
_entity_poly.type
_entity_poly.pdbx_seq_one_letter_code
_entity_poly.pdbx_strand_id
1 'polypeptide(L)'
;MLSLNSNLSSKLTVKNIIIGQILLFNMKPDSLFYNISKKSKFFKRIYLYYNIYIRNIKFLFKSSQFNEDLKILKIFKKKGFYVDIGCYHPVRYNNTYRMFKLGWKGMNIDLNPLSIELFNVARPTDLNICTAVSNKKIGNLYFDHELSPQNTLEKNHAVFYEKTFGNKIKKLKKIKTRKLSEIFHKNRIYKVDFLNIDVEGHELNILKSINLKKFDIKVICVEVLKHNLKAIIESKKVIRHLNKNGFKFKFRVGINFIFIR
;
A
#
# COMPACT_ATOMS: atom_id res chain seq x y z
N MET A 1 -13.71 37.98 -10.81
CA MET A 1 -12.75 37.86 -9.68
C MET A 1 -13.00 36.66 -8.74
N LEU A 2 -13.69 35.63 -9.17
CA LEU A 2 -14.03 34.44 -8.31
C LEU A 2 -13.32 33.12 -8.69
N SER A 3 -12.39 33.11 -9.67
CA SER A 3 -11.73 31.87 -10.13
C SER A 3 -10.31 31.63 -9.59
N LEU A 4 -9.71 32.57 -8.90
CA LEU A 4 -8.33 32.48 -8.38
C LEU A 4 -8.24 31.87 -6.96
N ASN A 5 -9.32 31.94 -6.16
CA ASN A 5 -9.28 31.47 -4.77
C ASN A 5 -9.45 29.95 -4.60
N SER A 6 -10.04 29.24 -5.57
CA SER A 6 -10.20 27.77 -5.48
C SER A 6 -8.89 27.01 -5.71
N ASN A 7 -7.99 27.56 -6.53
CA ASN A 7 -6.69 26.94 -6.82
C ASN A 7 -5.66 27.13 -5.68
N LEU A 8 -5.74 28.23 -4.93
CA LEU A 8 -4.86 28.44 -3.76
C LEU A 8 -5.25 27.54 -2.58
N SER A 9 -6.55 27.39 -2.31
CA SER A 9 -7.06 26.50 -1.26
C SER A 9 -6.69 25.04 -1.50
N SER A 10 -6.81 24.54 -2.75
CA SER A 10 -6.42 23.18 -3.11
C SER A 10 -4.91 22.95 -3.02
N LYS A 11 -4.09 23.94 -3.41
CA LYS A 11 -2.62 23.87 -3.28
C LYS A 11 -2.15 23.91 -1.81
N LEU A 12 -2.78 24.72 -0.97
CA LEU A 12 -2.50 24.76 0.47
C LEU A 12 -2.91 23.43 1.15
N THR A 13 -4.04 22.86 0.79
CA THR A 13 -4.52 21.57 1.33
C THR A 13 -3.59 20.43 0.95
N VAL A 14 -3.13 20.36 -0.30
CA VAL A 14 -2.16 19.36 -0.76
C VAL A 14 -0.80 19.55 -0.08
N LYS A 15 -0.34 20.81 0.07
CA LYS A 15 0.93 21.11 0.76
C LYS A 15 0.86 20.76 2.25
N ASN A 16 -0.25 21.05 2.92
CA ASN A 16 -0.47 20.70 4.34
C ASN A 16 -0.65 19.20 4.56
N ILE A 17 -1.26 18.48 3.60
CA ILE A 17 -1.33 17.01 3.60
C ILE A 17 0.07 16.42 3.44
N ILE A 18 0.87 16.94 2.51
CA ILE A 18 2.26 16.53 2.29
C ILE A 18 3.12 16.84 3.52
N ILE A 19 3.00 18.03 4.12
CA ILE A 19 3.73 18.43 5.34
C ILE A 19 3.30 17.60 6.56
N GLY A 20 2.00 17.31 6.70
CA GLY A 20 1.50 16.41 7.75
C GLY A 20 2.03 14.97 7.59
N GLN A 21 2.17 14.51 6.36
CA GLN A 21 2.86 13.25 6.04
C GLN A 21 4.34 13.31 6.42
N ILE A 22 5.06 14.40 6.08
CA ILE A 22 6.49 14.60 6.39
C ILE A 22 6.77 14.53 7.89
N LEU A 23 5.99 15.20 8.73
CA LEU A 23 6.17 15.20 10.19
C LEU A 23 5.91 13.84 10.82
N LEU A 24 5.04 13.01 10.24
CA LEU A 24 4.74 11.65 10.70
C LEU A 24 5.70 10.60 10.13
N PHE A 25 6.36 10.88 8.99
CA PHE A 25 7.29 9.97 8.30
C PHE A 25 8.68 9.92 8.94
N ASN A 26 9.11 10.97 9.66
CA ASN A 26 10.45 11.04 10.25
C ASN A 26 10.66 10.17 11.51
N MET A 27 9.69 9.37 11.90
CA MET A 27 9.90 8.40 12.97
C MET A 27 10.56 7.13 12.39
N LYS A 28 11.88 7.19 12.16
CA LYS A 28 12.71 5.99 11.98
C LYS A 28 12.37 4.99 13.10
N PRO A 29 12.30 3.68 12.80
CA PRO A 29 12.22 2.71 13.88
C PRO A 29 13.34 3.03 14.84
N ASP A 30 13.02 3.12 16.13
CA ASP A 30 13.99 3.41 17.18
C ASP A 30 15.19 2.49 16.98
N SER A 31 16.30 3.04 16.48
CA SER A 31 17.38 2.24 15.92
C SER A 31 17.99 1.31 16.98
N LEU A 32 18.00 1.76 18.25
CA LEU A 32 18.50 0.97 19.37
C LEU A 32 17.56 -0.20 19.69
N PHE A 33 16.27 0.06 19.87
CA PHE A 33 15.29 -0.99 20.19
C PHE A 33 15.14 -2.01 19.05
N TYR A 34 15.13 -1.55 17.79
CA TYR A 34 15.16 -2.44 16.63
C TYR A 34 16.41 -3.30 16.57
N ASN A 35 17.61 -2.74 16.87
CA ASN A 35 18.85 -3.50 16.89
C ASN A 35 18.90 -4.52 18.03
N ILE A 36 18.37 -4.18 19.21
CA ILE A 36 18.21 -5.12 20.32
C ILE A 36 17.24 -6.24 19.91
N SER A 37 16.16 -5.91 19.23
CA SER A 37 15.16 -6.89 18.78
C SER A 37 15.73 -7.95 17.83
N LYS A 38 16.78 -7.65 17.08
CA LYS A 38 17.48 -8.61 16.22
C LYS A 38 18.26 -9.68 16.98
N LYS A 39 18.62 -9.43 18.24
CA LYS A 39 19.49 -10.32 19.04
C LYS A 39 18.74 -11.52 19.61
N SER A 40 17.41 -11.47 19.78
CA SER A 40 16.66 -12.61 20.28
C SER A 40 15.21 -12.60 19.79
N LYS A 41 14.61 -13.79 19.67
CA LYS A 41 13.19 -13.97 19.30
C LYS A 41 12.25 -13.30 20.31
N PHE A 42 12.61 -13.30 21.60
CA PHE A 42 11.83 -12.68 22.66
C PHE A 42 11.77 -11.16 22.50
N PHE A 43 12.93 -10.48 22.38
CA PHE A 43 12.97 -9.03 22.16
C PHE A 43 12.32 -8.63 20.83
N LYS A 44 12.46 -9.46 19.80
CA LYS A 44 11.76 -9.25 18.53
C LYS A 44 10.25 -9.24 18.71
N ARG A 45 9.71 -10.18 19.46
CA ARG A 45 8.27 -10.23 19.74
C ARG A 45 7.79 -8.97 20.47
N ILE A 46 8.52 -8.52 21.50
CA ILE A 46 8.22 -7.27 22.22
C ILE A 46 8.24 -6.08 21.28
N TYR A 47 9.25 -5.98 20.41
CA TYR A 47 9.35 -4.92 19.42
C TYR A 47 8.16 -4.89 18.45
N LEU A 48 7.71 -6.05 17.96
CA LEU A 48 6.54 -6.14 17.07
C LEU A 48 5.28 -5.68 17.79
N TYR A 49 5.01 -6.14 19.01
CA TYR A 49 3.86 -5.69 19.81
C TYR A 49 3.90 -4.20 20.09
N TYR A 50 5.06 -3.66 20.46
CA TYR A 50 5.25 -2.23 20.67
C TYR A 50 4.90 -1.42 19.42
N ASN A 51 5.40 -1.84 18.24
CA ASN A 51 5.13 -1.15 16.99
C ASN A 51 3.63 -1.20 16.61
N ILE A 52 2.96 -2.32 16.81
CA ILE A 52 1.56 -2.47 16.42
C ILE A 52 0.64 -1.67 17.36
N TYR A 53 0.79 -1.88 18.66
CA TYR A 53 -0.24 -1.48 19.63
C TYR A 53 0.10 -0.22 20.42
N ILE A 54 1.38 0.06 20.69
CA ILE A 54 1.79 1.20 21.51
C ILE A 54 2.17 2.38 20.63
N ARG A 55 3.16 2.22 19.77
CA ARG A 55 3.66 3.29 18.90
C ARG A 55 2.60 3.81 17.94
N ASN A 56 1.72 2.96 17.47
CA ASN A 56 0.68 3.28 16.49
C ASN A 56 -0.74 3.25 17.09
N ILE A 57 -0.89 3.44 18.41
CA ILE A 57 -2.15 3.35 19.13
C ILE A 57 -3.28 4.17 18.50
N LYS A 58 -2.99 5.38 18.00
CA LYS A 58 -3.99 6.24 17.33
C LYS A 58 -4.60 5.60 16.07
N PHE A 59 -3.85 4.73 15.39
CA PHE A 59 -4.30 4.07 14.17
C PHE A 59 -5.19 2.85 14.44
N LEU A 60 -5.27 2.39 15.69
CA LEU A 60 -6.26 1.38 16.08
C LEU A 60 -7.69 1.89 15.94
N PHE A 61 -7.88 3.21 16.00
CA PHE A 61 -9.19 3.88 15.88
C PHE A 61 -9.41 4.48 14.49
N LYS A 62 -8.35 4.99 13.84
CA LYS A 62 -8.38 5.58 12.50
C LYS A 62 -7.29 4.94 11.64
N SER A 63 -7.62 3.83 10.99
CA SER A 63 -6.64 2.97 10.29
C SER A 63 -6.20 3.53 8.93
N SER A 64 -7.12 3.99 8.10
CA SER A 64 -6.82 4.53 6.78
C SER A 64 -6.42 6.00 6.82
N GLN A 65 -5.75 6.45 5.77
CA GLN A 65 -5.19 7.81 5.70
C GLN A 65 -6.28 8.88 5.51
N PHE A 66 -7.24 8.61 4.64
CA PHE A 66 -8.30 9.55 4.23
C PHE A 66 -9.71 9.00 4.51
N ASN A 67 -9.86 7.99 5.39
CA ASN A 67 -11.10 7.25 5.65
C ASN A 67 -11.64 6.51 4.41
N GLU A 68 -10.75 6.04 3.53
CA GLU A 68 -11.06 5.22 2.35
C GLU A 68 -11.81 3.96 2.75
N ASP A 69 -11.34 3.28 3.79
CA ASP A 69 -11.90 2.07 4.36
C ASP A 69 -13.39 2.19 4.67
N LEU A 70 -13.83 3.33 5.24
CA LEU A 70 -15.25 3.60 5.53
C LEU A 70 -16.10 3.72 4.26
N LYS A 71 -15.57 4.41 3.22
CA LYS A 71 -16.29 4.59 1.96
C LYS A 71 -16.34 3.30 1.15
N ILE A 72 -15.25 2.53 1.15
CA ILE A 72 -15.16 1.25 0.45
C ILE A 72 -16.10 0.23 1.10
N LEU A 73 -16.15 0.15 2.43
CA LEU A 73 -17.04 -0.76 3.14
C LEU A 73 -18.53 -0.55 2.80
N LYS A 74 -18.94 0.67 2.48
CA LYS A 74 -20.34 0.96 2.05
C LYS A 74 -20.73 0.30 0.74
N ILE A 75 -19.76 -0.17 -0.07
CA ILE A 75 -20.04 -0.92 -1.31
C ILE A 75 -20.54 -2.33 -1.01
N PHE A 76 -20.17 -2.88 0.14
CA PHE A 76 -20.39 -4.29 0.48
C PHE A 76 -21.54 -4.47 1.49
N LYS A 77 -22.46 -5.41 1.19
CA LYS A 77 -23.55 -5.78 2.08
C LYS A 77 -23.17 -6.88 3.07
N LYS A 78 -22.10 -7.62 2.81
CA LYS A 78 -21.63 -8.75 3.64
C LYS A 78 -20.10 -8.80 3.65
N LYS A 79 -19.54 -9.55 4.60
CA LYS A 79 -18.11 -9.84 4.70
C LYS A 79 -17.63 -10.54 3.42
N GLY A 80 -16.39 -10.29 3.05
CA GLY A 80 -15.77 -10.86 1.87
C GLY A 80 -14.31 -11.22 2.09
N PHE A 81 -13.59 -11.36 0.98
CA PHE A 81 -12.16 -11.62 0.95
C PHE A 81 -11.42 -10.43 0.33
N TYR A 82 -10.42 -9.92 1.04
CA TYR A 82 -9.57 -8.84 0.52
C TYR A 82 -8.16 -9.33 0.16
N VAL A 83 -7.53 -8.62 -0.75
CA VAL A 83 -6.10 -8.72 -1.04
C VAL A 83 -5.48 -7.33 -0.93
N ASP A 84 -4.42 -7.20 -0.15
CA ASP A 84 -3.70 -5.96 0.13
C ASP A 84 -2.25 -6.09 -0.35
N ILE A 85 -1.89 -5.36 -1.42
CA ILE A 85 -0.56 -5.40 -2.03
C ILE A 85 0.17 -4.10 -1.75
N GLY A 86 1.35 -4.19 -1.16
CA GLY A 86 2.04 -3.08 -0.53
C GLY A 86 1.40 -2.77 0.83
N CYS A 87 1.10 -3.82 1.59
CA CYS A 87 0.28 -3.71 2.80
C CYS A 87 0.97 -2.95 3.95
N TYR A 88 2.27 -2.71 3.88
CA TYR A 88 3.08 -1.87 4.76
C TYR A 88 2.97 -2.20 6.24
N HIS A 89 1.90 -1.78 6.91
CA HIS A 89 1.71 -1.94 8.36
C HIS A 89 0.28 -2.41 8.66
N PRO A 90 0.07 -3.39 9.59
CA PRO A 90 -1.25 -4.00 9.79
C PRO A 90 -2.32 -3.06 10.35
N VAL A 91 -1.93 -1.91 10.89
CA VAL A 91 -2.84 -0.95 11.54
C VAL A 91 -2.71 0.44 10.95
N ARG A 92 -1.46 0.93 10.78
CA ARG A 92 -1.17 2.30 10.36
C ARG A 92 -1.33 2.46 8.86
N TYR A 93 -2.10 3.47 8.42
CA TYR A 93 -2.37 3.81 7.01
C TYR A 93 -2.82 2.59 6.18
N ASN A 94 -3.64 1.74 6.80
CA ASN A 94 -4.02 0.47 6.20
C ASN A 94 -5.51 0.45 5.81
N ASN A 95 -5.80 0.27 4.53
CA ASN A 95 -7.13 0.30 3.95
C ASN A 95 -7.96 -0.95 4.26
N THR A 96 -7.32 -2.03 4.72
CA THR A 96 -7.96 -3.33 5.01
C THR A 96 -8.13 -3.63 6.49
N TYR A 97 -7.53 -2.82 7.39
CA TYR A 97 -7.59 -3.08 8.84
C TYR A 97 -9.01 -3.12 9.40
N ARG A 98 -9.86 -2.18 8.99
CA ARG A 98 -11.26 -2.15 9.42
C ARG A 98 -12.04 -3.36 8.90
N MET A 99 -11.77 -3.82 7.67
CA MET A 99 -12.34 -5.04 7.12
C MET A 99 -11.96 -6.26 7.97
N PHE A 100 -10.66 -6.39 8.30
CA PHE A 100 -10.18 -7.43 9.21
C PHE A 100 -10.90 -7.39 10.57
N LYS A 101 -11.02 -6.22 11.20
CA LYS A 101 -11.76 -6.06 12.47
C LYS A 101 -13.23 -6.47 12.37
N LEU A 102 -13.84 -6.29 11.22
CA LEU A 102 -15.22 -6.71 10.94
C LEU A 102 -15.32 -8.20 10.59
N GLY A 103 -14.21 -8.94 10.65
CA GLY A 103 -14.16 -10.39 10.45
C GLY A 103 -14.10 -10.82 8.98
N TRP A 104 -13.65 -9.95 8.07
CA TRP A 104 -13.23 -10.36 6.74
C TRP A 104 -11.98 -11.24 6.84
N LYS A 105 -11.75 -12.06 5.83
CA LYS A 105 -10.50 -12.79 5.61
C LYS A 105 -9.72 -12.13 4.50
N GLY A 106 -8.38 -12.28 4.53
CA GLY A 106 -7.58 -11.63 3.51
C GLY A 106 -6.23 -12.24 3.24
N MET A 107 -5.59 -11.67 2.23
CA MET A 107 -4.20 -11.90 1.88
C MET A 107 -3.47 -10.56 1.91
N ASN A 108 -2.38 -10.49 2.66
CA ASN A 108 -1.50 -9.33 2.75
C ASN A 108 -0.17 -9.65 2.09
N ILE A 109 0.27 -8.81 1.16
CA ILE A 109 1.50 -9.02 0.39
C ILE A 109 2.38 -7.79 0.52
N ASP A 110 3.60 -7.98 0.94
CA ASP A 110 4.63 -6.94 0.97
C ASP A 110 6.00 -7.51 0.62
N LEU A 111 6.86 -6.69 0.02
CA LEU A 111 8.25 -7.08 -0.25
C LEU A 111 9.13 -7.01 1.01
N ASN A 112 8.66 -6.32 2.04
CA ASN A 112 9.38 -6.08 3.28
C ASN A 112 9.10 -7.20 4.31
N PRO A 113 10.13 -7.97 4.72
CA PRO A 113 9.94 -9.04 5.71
C PRO A 113 9.39 -8.55 7.05
N LEU A 114 9.81 -7.36 7.51
CA LEU A 114 9.36 -6.82 8.79
C LEU A 114 7.87 -6.43 8.76
N SER A 115 7.37 -5.92 7.63
CA SER A 115 5.93 -5.70 7.41
C SER A 115 5.17 -7.00 7.61
N ILE A 116 5.58 -8.08 6.95
CA ILE A 116 4.90 -9.37 7.05
C ILE A 116 4.98 -9.97 8.45
N GLU A 117 6.09 -9.77 9.19
CA GLU A 117 6.17 -10.17 10.59
C GLU A 117 5.17 -9.42 11.48
N LEU A 118 4.96 -8.11 11.25
CA LEU A 118 3.92 -7.35 11.94
C LEU A 118 2.51 -7.88 11.62
N PHE A 119 2.25 -8.24 10.35
CA PHE A 119 0.98 -8.85 9.95
C PHE A 119 0.78 -10.23 10.58
N ASN A 120 1.80 -11.07 10.66
CA ASN A 120 1.73 -12.39 11.31
C ASN A 120 1.34 -12.29 12.80
N VAL A 121 1.74 -11.21 13.47
CA VAL A 121 1.35 -10.94 14.86
C VAL A 121 -0.06 -10.35 14.94
N ALA A 122 -0.37 -9.35 14.12
CA ALA A 122 -1.63 -8.60 14.22
C ALA A 122 -2.82 -9.30 13.55
N ARG A 123 -2.56 -10.08 12.48
CA ARG A 123 -3.57 -10.73 11.65
C ARG A 123 -3.17 -12.18 11.34
N PRO A 124 -3.06 -13.05 12.35
CA PRO A 124 -2.57 -14.42 12.19
C PRO A 124 -3.51 -15.31 11.39
N THR A 125 -4.75 -14.90 11.19
CA THR A 125 -5.76 -15.64 10.41
C THR A 125 -5.76 -15.28 8.93
N ASP A 126 -5.01 -14.26 8.54
CA ASP A 126 -4.82 -13.86 7.15
C ASP A 126 -3.63 -14.60 6.53
N LEU A 127 -3.61 -14.65 5.21
CA LEU A 127 -2.48 -15.16 4.45
C LEU A 127 -1.46 -14.04 4.23
N ASN A 128 -0.34 -14.06 4.96
CA ASN A 128 0.68 -13.03 4.91
C ASN A 128 1.89 -13.49 4.10
N ILE A 129 2.20 -12.83 2.99
CA ILE A 129 3.18 -13.28 2.00
C ILE A 129 4.26 -12.22 1.80
N CYS A 130 5.52 -12.60 2.13
CA CYS A 130 6.69 -11.76 1.86
C CYS A 130 7.16 -11.97 0.41
N THR A 131 6.79 -11.08 -0.50
CA THR A 131 7.25 -11.11 -1.89
C THR A 131 7.00 -9.78 -2.59
N ALA A 132 7.83 -9.46 -3.57
CA ALA A 132 7.55 -8.38 -4.50
C ALA A 132 6.66 -8.89 -5.65
N VAL A 133 5.65 -8.10 -6.02
CA VAL A 133 4.72 -8.43 -7.11
C VAL A 133 5.04 -7.61 -8.34
N SER A 134 5.19 -8.26 -9.50
CA SER A 134 5.44 -7.59 -10.78
C SER A 134 5.13 -8.51 -11.95
N ASN A 135 4.98 -7.94 -13.16
CA ASN A 135 4.96 -8.69 -14.41
C ASN A 135 6.37 -9.03 -14.93
N LYS A 136 7.43 -8.50 -14.31
CA LYS A 136 8.83 -8.82 -14.59
C LYS A 136 9.29 -9.91 -13.62
N LYS A 137 10.37 -10.67 -13.96
CA LYS A 137 10.94 -11.69 -13.06
C LYS A 137 11.87 -11.11 -11.99
N ILE A 138 12.47 -9.95 -12.28
CA ILE A 138 13.44 -9.26 -11.42
C ILE A 138 13.06 -7.78 -11.38
N GLY A 139 13.08 -7.19 -10.20
CA GLY A 139 12.93 -5.76 -9.94
C GLY A 139 14.16 -5.16 -9.27
N ASN A 140 14.35 -3.86 -9.42
CA ASN A 140 15.32 -3.09 -8.66
C ASN A 140 14.60 -2.49 -7.45
N LEU A 141 15.02 -2.86 -6.24
CA LEU A 141 14.48 -2.28 -5.02
C LEU A 141 15.25 -1.01 -4.66
N TYR A 142 14.55 0.09 -4.63
CA TYR A 142 15.00 1.37 -4.09
C TYR A 142 14.57 1.41 -2.62
N PHE A 143 15.56 1.43 -1.73
CA PHE A 143 15.38 1.13 -0.32
C PHE A 143 15.90 2.26 0.57
N ASP A 144 15.07 2.75 1.44
CA ASP A 144 15.42 3.71 2.50
C ASP A 144 15.74 2.97 3.81
N HIS A 145 14.75 2.36 4.44
CA HIS A 145 14.91 1.53 5.64
C HIS A 145 13.76 0.50 5.77
N GLU A 146 13.89 -0.42 6.73
CA GLU A 146 13.00 -1.59 6.86
C GLU A 146 11.52 -1.26 6.99
N LEU A 147 11.14 -0.18 7.65
CA LEU A 147 9.73 0.24 7.76
C LEU A 147 9.46 1.55 7.03
N SER A 148 10.19 1.81 5.94
CA SER A 148 9.89 2.95 5.10
C SER A 148 8.72 2.62 4.15
N PRO A 149 7.66 3.40 4.15
CA PRO A 149 6.61 3.30 3.15
C PRO A 149 7.09 3.77 1.76
N GLN A 150 8.26 4.41 1.69
CA GLN A 150 8.87 4.93 0.45
C GLN A 150 9.67 3.87 -0.31
N ASN A 151 9.76 2.63 0.20
CA ASN A 151 10.42 1.54 -0.51
C ASN A 151 9.64 1.20 -1.77
N THR A 152 10.28 1.26 -2.94
CA THR A 152 9.62 1.09 -4.23
C THR A 152 10.47 0.32 -5.22
N LEU A 153 9.85 -0.23 -6.27
CA LEU A 153 10.51 -0.79 -7.43
C LEU A 153 10.69 0.24 -8.57
N GLU A 154 10.20 1.47 -8.39
CA GLU A 154 10.20 2.50 -9.44
C GLU A 154 11.24 3.59 -9.17
N LYS A 155 12.26 3.66 -10.04
CA LYS A 155 13.36 4.66 -9.94
C LYS A 155 12.84 6.09 -9.86
N ASN A 156 11.83 6.43 -10.65
CA ASN A 156 11.35 7.82 -10.71
C ASN A 156 10.64 8.24 -9.42
N HIS A 157 9.96 7.29 -8.78
CA HIS A 157 9.31 7.51 -7.50
C HIS A 157 10.37 7.72 -6.41
N ALA A 158 11.37 6.86 -6.38
CA ALA A 158 12.51 6.99 -5.47
C ALA A 158 13.22 8.35 -5.61
N VAL A 159 13.52 8.78 -6.85
CA VAL A 159 14.13 10.10 -7.12
C VAL A 159 13.21 11.24 -6.69
N PHE A 160 11.90 11.12 -6.87
CA PHE A 160 10.95 12.11 -6.39
C PHE A 160 10.99 12.23 -4.87
N TYR A 161 11.00 11.13 -4.13
CA TYR A 161 11.12 11.15 -2.67
C TYR A 161 12.44 11.75 -2.20
N GLU A 162 13.54 11.39 -2.86
CA GLU A 162 14.85 11.94 -2.55
C GLU A 162 14.88 13.48 -2.66
N LYS A 163 14.31 14.01 -3.75
CA LYS A 163 14.22 15.47 -3.99
C LYS A 163 13.24 16.17 -3.05
N THR A 164 12.16 15.51 -2.67
CA THR A 164 11.07 16.15 -1.90
C THR A 164 11.34 16.11 -0.40
N PHE A 165 11.97 15.04 0.09
CA PHE A 165 12.11 14.77 1.54
C PHE A 165 13.57 14.76 2.01
N GLY A 166 14.55 14.92 1.10
CA GLY A 166 15.97 14.90 1.44
C GLY A 166 16.53 13.53 1.83
N ASN A 167 15.70 12.48 1.78
CA ASN A 167 16.12 11.12 2.12
C ASN A 167 16.88 10.50 0.95
N LYS A 168 18.16 10.20 1.14
CA LYS A 168 18.95 9.49 0.11
C LYS A 168 18.56 8.02 0.05
N ILE A 169 18.41 7.48 -1.15
CA ILE A 169 18.28 6.05 -1.37
C ILE A 169 19.59 5.38 -0.93
N LYS A 170 19.51 4.58 0.13
CA LYS A 170 20.70 4.00 0.77
C LYS A 170 21.20 2.76 0.05
N LYS A 171 20.32 2.04 -0.67
CA LYS A 171 20.65 0.75 -1.25
C LYS A 171 19.79 0.43 -2.46
N LEU A 172 20.45 0.12 -3.57
CA LEU A 172 19.82 -0.50 -4.73
C LEU A 172 20.10 -2.02 -4.68
N LYS A 173 19.07 -2.82 -4.67
CA LYS A 173 19.14 -4.28 -4.60
C LYS A 173 18.27 -4.89 -5.69
N LYS A 174 18.82 -5.85 -6.44
CA LYS A 174 18.00 -6.71 -7.33
C LYS A 174 17.25 -7.73 -6.50
N ILE A 175 15.95 -7.86 -6.73
CA ILE A 175 15.09 -8.83 -6.03
C ILE A 175 14.27 -9.63 -7.04
N LYS A 176 13.99 -10.89 -6.68
CA LYS A 176 13.04 -11.73 -7.42
C LYS A 176 11.62 -11.21 -7.18
N THR A 177 10.81 -11.22 -8.22
CA THR A 177 9.40 -10.84 -8.15
C THR A 177 8.52 -12.01 -8.59
N ARG A 178 7.24 -11.98 -8.24
CA ARG A 178 6.24 -12.96 -8.68
C ARG A 178 5.08 -12.26 -9.36
N LYS A 179 4.44 -12.94 -10.32
CA LYS A 179 3.18 -12.46 -10.88
C LYS A 179 2.05 -12.64 -9.88
N LEU A 180 1.12 -11.69 -9.83
CA LEU A 180 -0.06 -11.81 -8.96
C LEU A 180 -0.89 -13.06 -9.31
N SER A 181 -0.99 -13.39 -10.61
CA SER A 181 -1.66 -14.61 -11.06
C SER A 181 -1.03 -15.89 -10.49
N GLU A 182 0.30 -15.97 -10.41
CA GLU A 182 1.00 -17.13 -9.83
C GLU A 182 0.71 -17.25 -8.32
N ILE A 183 0.69 -16.11 -7.61
CA ILE A 183 0.36 -16.07 -6.17
C ILE A 183 -1.09 -16.54 -5.96
N PHE A 184 -2.03 -16.05 -6.76
CA PHE A 184 -3.44 -16.43 -6.66
C PHE A 184 -3.66 -17.91 -6.94
N HIS A 185 -3.08 -18.45 -8.03
CA HIS A 185 -3.19 -19.88 -8.35
C HIS A 185 -2.58 -20.77 -7.26
N LYS A 186 -1.38 -20.43 -6.76
CA LYS A 186 -0.72 -21.20 -5.68
C LYS A 186 -1.59 -21.28 -4.42
N ASN A 187 -2.35 -20.23 -4.12
CA ASN A 187 -3.18 -20.14 -2.92
C ASN A 187 -4.66 -20.41 -3.20
N ARG A 188 -5.02 -20.88 -4.42
CA ARG A 188 -6.40 -21.21 -4.84
C ARG A 188 -7.37 -20.04 -4.67
N ILE A 189 -6.91 -18.82 -4.95
CA ILE A 189 -7.73 -17.61 -4.86
C ILE A 189 -8.24 -17.28 -6.26
N TYR A 190 -9.54 -17.35 -6.46
CA TYR A 190 -10.21 -17.06 -7.74
C TYR A 190 -11.23 -15.92 -7.59
N LYS A 191 -11.62 -15.62 -6.34
CA LYS A 191 -12.57 -14.58 -6.01
C LYS A 191 -11.99 -13.62 -4.98
N VAL A 192 -12.06 -12.32 -5.26
CA VAL A 192 -11.58 -11.24 -4.42
C VAL A 192 -12.65 -10.15 -4.39
N ASP A 193 -13.20 -9.87 -3.23
CA ASP A 193 -14.19 -8.82 -3.11
C ASP A 193 -13.52 -7.44 -3.16
N PHE A 194 -12.35 -7.29 -2.52
CA PHE A 194 -11.60 -6.04 -2.50
C PHE A 194 -10.10 -6.28 -2.75
N LEU A 195 -9.56 -5.66 -3.79
CA LEU A 195 -8.13 -5.64 -4.12
C LEU A 195 -7.59 -4.23 -3.89
N ASN A 196 -6.70 -4.06 -2.91
CA ASN A 196 -5.93 -2.84 -2.67
C ASN A 196 -4.54 -2.97 -3.29
N ILE A 197 -4.08 -1.96 -4.02
CA ILE A 197 -2.75 -1.88 -4.64
C ILE A 197 -2.17 -0.51 -4.31
N ASP A 198 -1.16 -0.50 -3.45
CA ASP A 198 -0.46 0.70 -2.99
C ASP A 198 1.04 0.37 -2.90
N VAL A 199 1.77 0.63 -3.99
CA VAL A 199 3.15 0.17 -4.18
C VAL A 199 4.06 1.25 -4.74
N GLU A 200 3.67 2.50 -4.51
CA GLU A 200 4.51 3.66 -4.74
C GLU A 200 5.03 3.73 -6.20
N GLY A 201 4.06 3.70 -7.16
CA GLY A 201 4.30 3.88 -8.58
C GLY A 201 4.44 2.61 -9.43
N HIS A 202 4.35 1.41 -8.82
CA HIS A 202 4.47 0.13 -9.53
C HIS A 202 3.13 -0.56 -9.86
N GLU A 203 2.00 0.11 -9.66
CA GLU A 203 0.63 -0.39 -9.75
C GLU A 203 0.33 -1.01 -11.12
N LEU A 204 0.75 -0.36 -12.21
CA LEU A 204 0.52 -0.85 -13.57
C LEU A 204 1.21 -2.20 -13.82
N ASN A 205 2.40 -2.40 -13.27
CA ASN A 205 3.17 -3.64 -13.43
C ASN A 205 2.49 -4.79 -12.66
N ILE A 206 1.89 -4.49 -11.51
CA ILE A 206 1.08 -5.46 -10.75
C ILE A 206 -0.17 -5.83 -11.54
N LEU A 207 -0.94 -4.84 -12.00
CA LEU A 207 -2.15 -5.07 -12.78
C LEU A 207 -1.89 -5.87 -14.07
N LYS A 208 -0.74 -5.67 -14.71
CA LYS A 208 -0.30 -6.47 -15.89
C LYS A 208 0.18 -7.87 -15.53
N SER A 209 0.42 -8.17 -14.25
CA SER A 209 0.88 -9.49 -13.79
C SER A 209 -0.26 -10.48 -13.57
N ILE A 210 -1.51 -10.05 -13.77
CA ILE A 210 -2.72 -10.86 -13.64
C ILE A 210 -3.66 -10.65 -14.83
N ASN A 211 -4.31 -11.70 -15.27
CA ASN A 211 -5.44 -11.57 -16.20
C ASN A 211 -6.73 -11.28 -15.43
N LEU A 212 -7.06 -10.00 -15.30
CA LEU A 212 -8.21 -9.53 -14.53
C LEU A 212 -9.55 -10.15 -14.97
N LYS A 213 -9.68 -10.63 -16.22
CA LYS A 213 -10.89 -11.27 -16.72
C LYS A 213 -11.07 -12.72 -16.23
N LYS A 214 -9.98 -13.38 -15.80
CA LYS A 214 -10.01 -14.77 -15.31
C LYS A 214 -10.28 -14.88 -13.81
N PHE A 215 -10.28 -13.77 -13.08
CA PHE A 215 -10.53 -13.73 -11.65
C PHE A 215 -11.77 -12.89 -11.35
N ASP A 216 -12.61 -13.36 -10.41
CA ASP A 216 -13.77 -12.62 -9.92
C ASP A 216 -13.31 -11.55 -8.91
N ILE A 217 -12.85 -10.40 -9.42
CA ILE A 217 -12.47 -9.24 -8.61
C ILE A 217 -13.57 -8.19 -8.73
N LYS A 218 -14.16 -7.77 -7.61
CA LYS A 218 -15.30 -6.83 -7.61
C LYS A 218 -14.89 -5.38 -7.50
N VAL A 219 -14.01 -5.07 -6.55
CA VAL A 219 -13.59 -3.70 -6.25
C VAL A 219 -12.07 -3.64 -6.25
N ILE A 220 -11.51 -2.66 -6.96
CA ILE A 220 -10.08 -2.35 -6.94
C ILE A 220 -9.89 -0.94 -6.42
N CYS A 221 -9.05 -0.79 -5.39
CA CYS A 221 -8.48 0.46 -4.94
C CYS A 221 -7.04 0.54 -5.43
N VAL A 222 -6.69 1.64 -6.07
CA VAL A 222 -5.33 1.85 -6.60
C VAL A 222 -4.90 3.29 -6.36
N GLU A 223 -3.65 3.47 -5.92
CA GLU A 223 -3.06 4.79 -5.79
C GLU A 223 -2.81 5.42 -7.16
N VAL A 224 -3.14 6.71 -7.30
CA VAL A 224 -2.96 7.49 -8.53
C VAL A 224 -2.12 8.72 -8.24
N LEU A 225 -0.84 8.60 -8.51
CA LEU A 225 0.14 9.65 -8.26
C LEU A 225 0.10 10.75 -9.33
N LYS A 226 0.23 12.02 -8.90
CA LYS A 226 0.18 13.20 -9.76
C LYS A 226 1.31 14.21 -9.49
N HIS A 227 2.36 13.79 -8.84
CA HIS A 227 3.43 14.69 -8.38
C HIS A 227 4.33 15.21 -9.51
N ASN A 228 4.37 14.54 -10.66
CA ASN A 228 5.07 15.00 -11.85
C ASN A 228 4.41 14.46 -13.13
N LEU A 229 4.84 14.96 -14.31
CA LEU A 229 4.27 14.58 -15.61
C LEU A 229 4.32 13.06 -15.86
N LYS A 230 5.41 12.39 -15.47
CA LYS A 230 5.58 10.95 -15.65
C LYS A 230 4.60 10.16 -14.77
N ALA A 231 4.42 10.54 -13.51
CA ALA A 231 3.43 9.94 -12.62
C ALA A 231 2.01 10.10 -13.17
N ILE A 232 1.68 11.26 -13.74
CA ILE A 232 0.40 11.50 -14.40
C ILE A 232 0.19 10.57 -15.59
N ILE A 233 1.21 10.39 -16.43
CA ILE A 233 1.15 9.49 -17.60
C ILE A 233 0.94 8.04 -17.15
N GLU A 234 1.70 7.56 -16.17
CA GLU A 234 1.55 6.19 -15.65
C GLU A 234 0.16 5.99 -15.01
N SER A 235 -0.33 6.95 -14.24
CA SER A 235 -1.68 6.92 -13.67
C SER A 235 -2.77 6.85 -14.74
N LYS A 236 -2.62 7.58 -15.85
CA LYS A 236 -3.53 7.46 -17.01
C LYS A 236 -3.49 6.06 -17.63
N LYS A 237 -2.31 5.41 -17.67
CA LYS A 237 -2.18 4.02 -18.16
C LYS A 237 -2.86 3.03 -17.22
N VAL A 238 -2.77 3.21 -15.89
CA VAL A 238 -3.48 2.41 -14.89
C VAL A 238 -4.99 2.47 -15.12
N ILE A 239 -5.54 3.68 -15.18
CA ILE A 239 -6.97 3.91 -15.42
C ILE A 239 -7.42 3.25 -16.74
N ARG A 240 -6.67 3.46 -17.83
CA ARG A 240 -6.97 2.86 -19.14
C ARG A 240 -6.94 1.33 -19.09
N HIS A 241 -5.96 0.75 -18.36
CA HIS A 241 -5.84 -0.69 -18.21
C HIS A 241 -7.05 -1.27 -17.46
N LEU A 242 -7.48 -0.64 -16.37
CA LEU A 242 -8.66 -1.07 -15.61
C LEU A 242 -9.94 -0.98 -16.45
N ASN A 243 -10.15 0.13 -17.15
CA ASN A 243 -11.32 0.32 -18.03
C ASN A 243 -11.39 -0.75 -19.14
N LYS A 244 -10.25 -1.08 -19.79
CA LYS A 244 -10.18 -2.15 -20.80
C LYS A 244 -10.50 -3.54 -20.24
N ASN A 245 -10.36 -3.74 -18.94
CA ASN A 245 -10.68 -4.97 -18.24
C ASN A 245 -12.07 -4.97 -17.57
N GLY A 246 -12.92 -4.00 -17.91
CA GLY A 246 -14.32 -3.93 -17.47
C GLY A 246 -14.53 -3.28 -16.10
N PHE A 247 -13.50 -2.68 -15.51
CA PHE A 247 -13.64 -1.91 -14.29
C PHE A 247 -14.02 -0.46 -14.60
N LYS A 248 -15.04 0.06 -13.91
CA LYS A 248 -15.52 1.44 -14.05
C LYS A 248 -15.08 2.24 -12.81
N PHE A 249 -14.61 3.47 -13.03
CA PHE A 249 -14.32 4.40 -11.94
C PHE A 249 -15.60 4.67 -11.13
N LYS A 250 -15.52 4.55 -9.81
CA LYS A 250 -16.64 4.79 -8.90
C LYS A 250 -16.50 6.10 -8.15
N PHE A 251 -15.39 6.30 -7.43
CA PHE A 251 -15.08 7.53 -6.71
C PHE A 251 -13.59 7.60 -6.36
N ARG A 252 -13.18 8.76 -5.87
CA ARG A 252 -11.83 9.05 -5.37
C ARG A 252 -11.86 9.44 -3.90
N VAL A 253 -10.83 9.03 -3.15
CA VAL A 253 -10.56 9.48 -1.78
C VAL A 253 -9.08 9.80 -1.66
N GLY A 254 -8.72 11.06 -1.43
CA GLY A 254 -7.32 11.48 -1.46
C GLY A 254 -6.66 11.17 -2.80
N ILE A 255 -5.61 10.37 -2.76
CA ILE A 255 -4.87 9.86 -3.94
C ILE A 255 -5.36 8.48 -4.40
N ASN A 256 -6.29 7.88 -3.68
CA ASN A 256 -6.84 6.55 -3.93
C ASN A 256 -8.06 6.61 -4.87
N PHE A 257 -8.00 5.86 -5.96
CA PHE A 257 -9.08 5.72 -6.96
C PHE A 257 -9.73 4.36 -6.82
N ILE A 258 -11.04 4.35 -6.71
CA ILE A 258 -11.83 3.15 -6.51
C ILE A 258 -12.56 2.82 -7.81
N PHE A 259 -12.38 1.58 -8.26
CA PHE A 259 -12.99 1.00 -9.46
C PHE A 259 -13.85 -0.19 -9.07
N ILE A 260 -14.95 -0.40 -9.79
CA ILE A 260 -15.88 -1.53 -9.60
C ILE A 260 -16.17 -2.21 -10.94
N ARG A 261 -16.47 -3.50 -10.87
CA ARG A 261 -16.93 -4.29 -12.01
C ARG A 261 -18.27 -4.92 -11.69
#